data_89e455e37336b7c094e8d914a98edf80
#
_entry.id   89e455e37336b7c094e8d914a98edf80
#
_cell.length_a   1.000
_cell.length_b   1.000
_cell.length_c   1.000
_cell.angle_alpha   90.00
_cell.angle_beta   90.00
_cell.angle_gamma   90.00
#
_symmetry.space_group_name_H-M   'P 1'
#
loop_
_entity.id
_entity.type
_entity.pdbx_description
1 polymer ?
#
loop_
_entity_poly.entity_id
_entity_poly.type
_entity_poly.pdbx_seq_one_letter_code
_entity_poly.pdbx_strand_id
1 'polypeptide(L)'
;SQDRVQKAYIRVRERIGFRSVAQPSLQGVRPIFRKVAVVAAMIAIPVLAVALYALVGHMHFAPKWQEIYAPYGQTRSVVLADGSQIVINSGSRLIYPDRFAGKERRVFLCGEAYADIAKNPKRSFVLSADDVDILVHGTSFRVSSYVNDSEVEIALLSGTIDMQTKNLQQNCKIQMTPGDMVKVDKRSGRVTSMRFPGGTFANGMDDGHLTFINSRLSDIARQLERTFDVKIVIDSQQLADERYYSVFINHETLDEILSILEQNGDMKHRREGEMIHLYKK
;
A
#
# COMPACT_ATOMS: atom_id res chain seq x y z
N SER A 1 -91.48 -18.90 43.27
CA SER A 1 -91.32 -18.68 41.80
C SER A 1 -89.93 -19.02 41.27
N GLN A 2 -88.86 -18.89 42.05
CA GLN A 2 -87.53 -19.14 41.64
C GLN A 2 -87.18 -20.63 41.43
N ASP A 3 -87.80 -21.52 42.18
CA ASP A 3 -87.55 -22.98 42.11
C ASP A 3 -87.98 -23.62 40.76
N ARG A 4 -89.05 -23.07 40.16
CA ARG A 4 -89.54 -23.53 38.84
C ARG A 4 -88.57 -23.11 37.68
N VAL A 5 -87.97 -21.96 37.79
CA VAL A 5 -87.01 -21.48 36.80
C VAL A 5 -85.69 -22.29 36.84
N GLN A 6 -85.21 -22.61 38.05
CA GLN A 6 -84.02 -23.41 38.26
C GLN A 6 -84.20 -24.85 37.74
N LYS A 7 -85.35 -25.46 37.96
CA LYS A 7 -85.72 -26.81 37.42
C LYS A 7 -85.88 -26.81 35.90
N ALA A 8 -86.39 -25.74 35.32
CA ALA A 8 -86.43 -25.57 33.85
C ALA A 8 -85.04 -25.42 33.23
N TYR A 9 -84.13 -24.63 33.88
CA TYR A 9 -82.81 -24.43 33.45
C TYR A 9 -81.97 -25.72 33.48
N ILE A 10 -82.14 -26.56 34.49
CA ILE A 10 -81.42 -27.83 34.58
C ILE A 10 -81.91 -28.80 33.48
N ARG A 11 -83.25 -28.90 33.19
CA ARG A 11 -83.78 -29.74 32.11
C ARG A 11 -83.33 -29.28 30.69
N VAL A 12 -83.15 -27.98 30.46
CA VAL A 12 -82.66 -27.45 29.19
C VAL A 12 -81.17 -27.75 29.04
N ARG A 13 -80.39 -27.66 30.10
CA ARG A 13 -78.96 -27.97 30.12
C ARG A 13 -78.65 -29.44 29.84
N GLU A 14 -79.52 -30.36 30.39
CA GLU A 14 -79.44 -31.80 30.11
C GLU A 14 -79.82 -32.15 28.63
N ARG A 15 -80.78 -31.43 28.06
CA ARG A 15 -81.28 -31.69 26.71
C ARG A 15 -80.32 -31.14 25.62
N ILE A 16 -79.53 -30.11 25.90
CA ILE A 16 -78.62 -29.47 24.95
C ILE A 16 -77.29 -30.25 24.88
N GLY A 17 -77.10 -31.28 25.73
CA GLY A 17 -75.89 -32.12 25.63
C GLY A 17 -74.62 -31.29 25.57
N PHE A 18 -74.41 -30.35 26.52
CA PHE A 18 -73.13 -29.71 26.62
C PHE A 18 -72.08 -30.78 26.94
N ARG A 19 -71.57 -31.42 25.89
CA ARG A 19 -70.27 -32.10 25.99
C ARG A 19 -69.23 -31.02 26.36
N SER A 20 -68.75 -31.09 27.58
CA SER A 20 -67.58 -30.35 27.96
C SER A 20 -66.47 -30.74 26.97
N VAL A 21 -66.13 -29.82 26.08
CA VAL A 21 -64.95 -30.00 25.23
C VAL A 21 -63.79 -30.10 26.21
N ALA A 22 -63.28 -31.33 26.36
CA ALA A 22 -62.04 -31.52 27.12
C ALA A 22 -60.97 -30.61 26.53
N GLN A 23 -60.58 -29.63 27.29
CA GLN A 23 -59.38 -28.80 26.89
C GLN A 23 -58.22 -29.76 26.80
N PRO A 24 -57.52 -29.83 25.64
CA PRO A 24 -56.33 -30.65 25.54
C PRO A 24 -55.34 -30.15 26.59
N SER A 25 -54.96 -30.97 27.52
CA SER A 25 -53.98 -30.68 28.53
C SER A 25 -52.60 -30.60 27.84
N LEU A 26 -52.12 -29.40 27.59
CA LEU A 26 -50.76 -29.12 27.07
C LEU A 26 -49.64 -29.42 28.10
N GLN A 27 -49.92 -30.29 29.06
CA GLN A 27 -49.03 -30.56 30.18
C GLN A 27 -47.85 -31.52 29.88
N GLY A 28 -47.88 -32.24 28.72
CA GLY A 28 -46.85 -33.26 28.44
C GLY A 28 -45.58 -32.79 27.72
N VAL A 29 -45.61 -31.64 27.05
CA VAL A 29 -44.54 -31.22 26.14
C VAL A 29 -43.59 -30.17 26.79
N ARG A 30 -44.07 -29.44 27.79
CA ARG A 30 -43.31 -28.37 28.47
C ARG A 30 -41.99 -28.79 29.14
N PRO A 31 -41.84 -29.93 29.82
CA PRO A 31 -40.58 -30.26 30.52
C PRO A 31 -39.47 -30.69 29.56
N ILE A 32 -39.81 -31.33 28.41
CA ILE A 32 -38.82 -31.78 27.44
C ILE A 32 -38.25 -30.59 26.69
N PHE A 33 -39.10 -29.68 26.19
CA PHE A 33 -38.63 -28.44 25.53
C PHE A 33 -37.79 -27.57 26.45
N ARG A 34 -38.13 -27.50 27.74
CA ARG A 34 -37.34 -26.74 28.71
C ARG A 34 -35.98 -27.37 28.97
N LYS A 35 -35.85 -28.70 29.02
CA LYS A 35 -34.56 -29.39 29.13
C LYS A 35 -33.71 -29.21 27.86
N VAL A 36 -34.30 -29.36 26.69
CA VAL A 36 -33.63 -29.15 25.40
C VAL A 36 -33.18 -27.70 25.26
N ALA A 37 -34.00 -26.72 25.63
CA ALA A 37 -33.64 -25.31 25.59
C ALA A 37 -32.50 -24.97 26.55
N VAL A 38 -32.45 -25.58 27.75
CA VAL A 38 -31.34 -25.37 28.70
C VAL A 38 -30.04 -25.96 28.16
N VAL A 39 -30.06 -27.15 27.58
CA VAL A 39 -28.85 -27.78 26.97
C VAL A 39 -28.42 -26.98 25.75
N ALA A 40 -29.35 -26.54 24.90
CA ALA A 40 -29.04 -25.69 23.76
C ALA A 40 -28.40 -24.33 24.18
N ALA A 41 -28.94 -23.71 25.25
CA ALA A 41 -28.38 -22.47 25.78
C ALA A 41 -26.99 -22.67 26.40
N MET A 42 -26.73 -23.78 27.09
CA MET A 42 -25.41 -24.10 27.64
C MET A 42 -24.34 -24.27 26.58
N ILE A 43 -24.72 -24.67 25.37
CA ILE A 43 -23.77 -24.78 24.24
C ILE A 43 -23.72 -23.45 23.44
N ALA A 44 -24.86 -22.82 23.19
CA ALA A 44 -24.95 -21.63 22.37
C ALA A 44 -24.29 -20.40 23.02
N ILE A 45 -24.40 -20.24 24.35
CA ILE A 45 -23.83 -19.09 25.06
C ILE A 45 -22.28 -19.07 24.96
N PRO A 46 -21.55 -20.16 25.29
CA PRO A 46 -20.10 -20.14 25.15
C PRO A 46 -19.65 -20.04 23.69
N VAL A 47 -20.33 -20.66 22.74
CA VAL A 47 -20.03 -20.50 21.31
C VAL A 47 -20.22 -19.06 20.87
N LEU A 48 -21.33 -18.41 21.27
CA LEU A 48 -21.57 -17.00 20.97
C LEU A 48 -20.54 -16.08 21.65
N ALA A 49 -20.14 -16.38 22.88
CA ALA A 49 -19.10 -15.65 23.61
C ALA A 49 -17.74 -15.75 22.91
N VAL A 50 -17.35 -16.96 22.46
CA VAL A 50 -16.10 -17.17 21.69
C VAL A 50 -16.18 -16.47 20.34
N ALA A 51 -17.31 -16.55 19.63
CA ALA A 51 -17.52 -15.87 18.36
C ALA A 51 -17.46 -14.35 18.53
N LEU A 52 -18.09 -13.80 19.57
CA LEU A 52 -18.05 -12.37 19.89
C LEU A 52 -16.64 -11.93 20.29
N TYR A 53 -15.93 -12.71 21.11
CA TYR A 53 -14.55 -12.44 21.48
C TYR A 53 -13.63 -12.45 20.26
N ALA A 54 -13.77 -13.41 19.35
CA ALA A 54 -13.02 -13.47 18.10
C ALA A 54 -13.34 -12.26 17.19
N LEU A 55 -14.63 -11.88 17.07
CA LEU A 55 -15.07 -10.73 16.28
C LEU A 55 -14.51 -9.42 16.83
N VAL A 56 -14.64 -9.19 18.14
CA VAL A 56 -14.12 -8.00 18.83
C VAL A 56 -12.59 -7.97 18.77
N GLY A 57 -11.93 -9.13 18.95
CA GLY A 57 -10.49 -9.27 18.79
C GLY A 57 -10.04 -8.86 17.38
N HIS A 58 -10.73 -9.33 16.34
CA HIS A 58 -10.43 -8.96 14.95
C HIS A 58 -10.59 -7.45 14.71
N MET A 59 -11.64 -6.83 15.22
CA MET A 59 -11.88 -5.39 15.07
C MET A 59 -10.85 -4.52 15.82
N HIS A 60 -10.39 -4.94 17.01
CA HIS A 60 -9.42 -4.20 17.81
C HIS A 60 -7.97 -4.41 17.35
N PHE A 61 -7.70 -5.51 16.63
CA PHE A 61 -6.36 -5.84 16.15
C PHE A 61 -6.13 -5.53 14.67
N ALA A 62 -7.08 -4.95 13.96
CA ALA A 62 -6.85 -4.45 12.61
C ALA A 62 -5.80 -3.32 12.64
N PRO A 63 -4.76 -3.36 11.81
CA PRO A 63 -3.78 -2.29 11.72
C PRO A 63 -4.44 -1.02 11.19
N LYS A 64 -4.05 0.13 11.74
CA LYS A 64 -4.45 1.44 11.23
C LYS A 64 -3.46 1.87 10.16
N TRP A 65 -3.96 2.20 8.99
CA TRP A 65 -3.13 2.74 7.92
C TRP A 65 -2.82 4.21 8.18
N GLN A 66 -1.57 4.56 7.95
CA GLN A 66 -1.03 5.91 8.06
C GLN A 66 -0.46 6.32 6.70
N GLU A 67 -0.41 7.60 6.46
CA GLU A 67 0.16 8.21 5.27
C GLU A 67 1.17 9.27 5.68
N ILE A 68 2.32 9.28 5.00
CA ILE A 68 3.29 10.36 5.04
C ILE A 68 3.49 10.89 3.62
N TYR A 69 3.53 12.21 3.49
CA TYR A 69 3.74 12.92 2.23
C TYR A 69 4.94 13.86 2.35
N ALA A 70 5.83 13.83 1.37
CA ALA A 70 6.94 14.77 1.22
C ALA A 70 6.55 15.81 0.15
N PRO A 71 6.37 17.10 0.51
CA PRO A 71 6.15 18.16 -0.45
C PRO A 71 7.32 18.31 -1.44
N TYR A 72 7.12 19.03 -2.53
CA TYR A 72 8.22 19.39 -3.43
C TYR A 72 9.31 20.16 -2.67
N GLY A 73 10.55 19.99 -3.04
CA GLY A 73 11.72 20.54 -2.36
C GLY A 73 12.02 19.95 -0.98
N GLN A 74 11.31 18.91 -0.53
CA GLN A 74 11.49 18.34 0.80
C GLN A 74 11.57 16.80 0.75
N THR A 75 12.28 16.25 1.73
CA THR A 75 12.29 14.83 2.05
C THR A 75 11.61 14.57 3.38
N ARG A 76 11.17 13.35 3.63
CA ARG A 76 10.60 12.91 4.90
C ARG A 76 11.11 11.52 5.24
N SER A 77 11.40 11.30 6.51
CA SER A 77 11.82 9.99 7.02
C SER A 77 10.77 9.41 7.97
N VAL A 78 10.66 8.10 7.98
CA VAL A 78 9.80 7.35 8.90
C VAL A 78 10.50 6.08 9.35
N VAL A 79 10.36 5.76 10.64
CA VAL A 79 10.75 4.47 11.20
C VAL A 79 9.47 3.66 11.41
N LEU A 80 9.39 2.52 10.75
CA LEU A 80 8.24 1.62 10.81
C LEU A 80 8.26 0.78 12.09
N ALA A 81 7.13 0.14 12.42
CA ALA A 81 6.97 -0.65 13.64
C ALA A 81 7.90 -1.86 13.75
N ASP A 82 8.51 -2.31 12.66
CA ASP A 82 9.48 -3.39 12.61
C ASP A 82 10.94 -2.92 12.71
N GLY A 83 11.16 -1.60 12.84
CA GLY A 83 12.48 -0.96 12.88
C GLY A 83 13.04 -0.63 11.49
N SER A 84 12.32 -0.93 10.40
CA SER A 84 12.72 -0.51 9.06
C SER A 84 12.69 1.02 8.94
N GLN A 85 13.65 1.59 8.22
CA GLN A 85 13.75 3.03 7.97
C GLN A 85 13.45 3.31 6.49
N ILE A 86 12.60 4.29 6.23
CA ILE A 86 12.26 4.71 4.87
C ILE A 86 12.38 6.24 4.82
N VAL A 87 13.14 6.72 3.84
CA VAL A 87 13.22 8.14 3.46
C VAL A 87 12.49 8.29 2.13
N ILE A 88 11.45 9.11 2.11
CA ILE A 88 10.73 9.43 0.88
C ILE A 88 11.18 10.77 0.34
N ASN A 89 11.39 10.85 -0.97
CA ASN A 89 11.84 12.03 -1.68
C ASN A 89 10.68 12.95 -2.08
N SER A 90 11.04 14.13 -2.58
CA SER A 90 10.14 15.21 -2.99
C SER A 90 8.97 14.74 -3.86
N GLY A 91 7.75 15.15 -3.51
CA GLY A 91 6.54 14.76 -4.22
C GLY A 91 6.08 13.33 -3.99
N SER A 92 6.66 12.63 -3.01
CA SER A 92 6.38 11.21 -2.74
C SER A 92 5.41 11.01 -1.58
N ARG A 93 4.73 9.88 -1.63
CA ARG A 93 3.74 9.45 -0.65
C ARG A 93 3.96 7.99 -0.29
N LEU A 94 4.01 7.70 1.01
CA LEU A 94 4.10 6.35 1.55
C LEU A 94 2.88 6.06 2.42
N ILE A 95 2.23 4.92 2.17
CA ILE A 95 1.12 4.40 2.98
C ILE A 95 1.62 3.14 3.69
N TYR A 96 1.52 3.12 5.00
CA TYR A 96 2.03 2.04 5.84
C TYR A 96 1.13 1.82 7.06
N PRO A 97 1.10 0.62 7.66
CA PRO A 97 0.31 0.35 8.85
C PRO A 97 1.06 0.79 10.12
N ASP A 98 0.31 1.18 11.17
CA ASP A 98 0.86 1.45 12.50
C ASP A 98 1.56 0.23 13.12
N ARG A 99 1.20 -0.97 12.67
CA ARG A 99 1.83 -2.26 13.01
C ARG A 99 1.59 -3.26 11.89
N PHE A 100 2.55 -4.13 11.67
CA PHE A 100 2.40 -5.18 10.68
C PHE A 100 1.62 -6.37 11.27
N ALA A 101 0.44 -6.63 10.73
CA ALA A 101 -0.38 -7.82 11.03
C ALA A 101 -0.28 -8.83 9.86
N GLY A 102 -0.45 -10.14 10.17
CA GLY A 102 -0.44 -11.17 9.13
C GLY A 102 0.95 -11.68 8.72
N LYS A 103 1.04 -12.31 7.55
CA LYS A 103 2.23 -13.05 7.09
C LYS A 103 3.29 -12.15 6.44
N GLU A 104 2.92 -10.96 5.98
CA GLU A 104 3.78 -10.02 5.27
C GLU A 104 3.82 -8.67 5.99
N ARG A 105 4.89 -7.89 5.74
CA ARG A 105 5.04 -6.50 6.14
C ARG A 105 4.86 -5.66 4.87
N ARG A 106 3.64 -5.16 4.62
CA ARG A 106 3.31 -4.49 3.35
C ARG A 106 3.18 -2.98 3.52
N VAL A 107 3.76 -2.24 2.58
CA VAL A 107 3.63 -0.78 2.41
C VAL A 107 3.38 -0.44 0.95
N PHE A 108 2.85 0.76 0.69
CA PHE A 108 2.57 1.24 -0.65
C PHE A 108 3.29 2.56 -0.88
N LEU A 109 3.97 2.68 -2.01
CA LEU A 109 4.71 3.87 -2.40
C LEU A 109 4.17 4.45 -3.71
N CYS A 110 3.99 5.76 -3.73
CA CYS A 110 3.83 6.56 -4.94
C CYS A 110 4.90 7.65 -4.92
N GLY A 111 5.87 7.57 -5.81
CA GLY A 111 7.03 8.45 -5.81
C GLY A 111 8.34 7.70 -5.59
N GLU A 112 9.30 8.32 -4.92
CA GLU A 112 10.63 7.78 -4.71
C GLU A 112 10.93 7.58 -3.23
N ALA A 113 11.57 6.47 -2.91
CA ALA A 113 12.02 6.16 -1.57
C ALA A 113 13.37 5.44 -1.54
N TYR A 114 14.16 5.75 -0.52
CA TYR A 114 15.21 4.90 0.02
C TYR A 114 14.64 4.07 1.15
N ALA A 115 14.85 2.77 1.12
CA ALA A 115 14.35 1.84 2.13
C ALA A 115 15.50 1.00 2.68
N ASP A 116 15.69 1.06 3.98
CA ASP A 116 16.55 0.15 4.74
C ASP A 116 15.70 -0.74 5.61
N ILE A 117 15.49 -1.97 5.15
CA ILE A 117 14.51 -2.89 5.72
C ILE A 117 15.15 -3.78 6.77
N ALA A 118 14.57 -3.74 7.97
CA ALA A 118 15.00 -4.58 9.09
C ALA A 118 14.94 -6.08 8.74
N LYS A 119 16.03 -6.79 9.03
CA LYS A 119 16.19 -8.22 8.72
C LYS A 119 15.16 -9.07 9.44
N ASN A 120 14.33 -9.78 8.68
CA ASN A 120 13.36 -10.74 9.21
C ASN A 120 13.15 -11.89 8.22
N PRO A 121 13.83 -13.03 8.38
CA PRO A 121 13.73 -14.16 7.45
C PRO A 121 12.38 -14.89 7.52
N LYS A 122 11.59 -14.67 8.60
CA LYS A 122 10.29 -15.35 8.79
C LYS A 122 9.12 -14.59 8.16
N ARG A 123 9.28 -13.27 7.92
CA ARG A 123 8.23 -12.41 7.37
C ARG A 123 8.81 -11.51 6.31
N SER A 124 8.42 -11.73 5.06
CA SER A 124 8.82 -10.87 3.95
C SER A 124 8.30 -9.44 4.15
N PHE A 125 9.08 -8.47 3.73
CA PHE A 125 8.63 -7.10 3.54
C PHE A 125 8.26 -6.93 2.07
N VAL A 126 7.13 -6.31 1.80
CA VAL A 126 6.63 -6.07 0.44
C VAL A 126 6.40 -4.58 0.27
N LEU A 127 7.18 -3.94 -0.59
CA LEU A 127 6.91 -2.59 -1.05
C LEU A 127 6.20 -2.68 -2.40
N SER A 128 4.98 -2.18 -2.44
CA SER A 128 4.18 -2.10 -3.67
C SER A 128 4.29 -0.70 -4.26
N ALA A 129 4.74 -0.60 -5.50
CA ALA A 129 4.91 0.65 -6.23
C ALA A 129 4.36 0.45 -7.65
N ASP A 130 3.22 1.10 -7.96
CA ASP A 130 2.49 0.89 -9.21
C ASP A 130 2.20 -0.62 -9.41
N ASP A 131 2.45 -1.16 -10.61
CA ASP A 131 2.28 -2.57 -10.94
C ASP A 131 3.48 -3.46 -10.55
N VAL A 132 4.33 -3.02 -9.63
CA VAL A 132 5.52 -3.75 -9.18
C VAL A 132 5.45 -4.04 -7.68
N ASP A 133 5.67 -5.29 -7.28
CA ASP A 133 5.92 -5.70 -5.91
C ASP A 133 7.42 -6.03 -5.73
N ILE A 134 8.01 -5.44 -4.70
CA ILE A 134 9.39 -5.63 -4.29
C ILE A 134 9.40 -6.41 -2.98
N LEU A 135 9.82 -7.67 -3.01
CA LEU A 135 9.83 -8.58 -1.86
C LEU A 135 11.25 -8.68 -1.32
N VAL A 136 11.41 -8.44 -0.02
CA VAL A 136 12.72 -8.47 0.64
C VAL A 136 12.63 -9.05 2.06
N HIS A 137 13.78 -9.47 2.63
CA HIS A 137 13.87 -10.01 3.98
C HIS A 137 14.85 -9.25 4.89
N GLY A 138 15.51 -8.21 4.37
CA GLY A 138 16.51 -7.40 5.05
C GLY A 138 17.47 -6.85 4.01
N THR A 139 17.16 -5.67 3.46
CA THR A 139 17.70 -5.19 2.19
C THR A 139 17.65 -3.68 2.18
N SER A 140 18.71 -3.05 1.67
CA SER A 140 18.75 -1.61 1.42
C SER A 140 18.65 -1.37 -0.08
N PHE A 141 17.66 -0.57 -0.49
CA PHE A 141 17.38 -0.31 -1.90
C PHE A 141 16.72 1.05 -2.12
N ARG A 142 16.81 1.55 -3.36
CA ARG A 142 16.08 2.72 -3.86
C ARG A 142 14.99 2.24 -4.81
N VAL A 143 13.83 2.87 -4.76
CA VAL A 143 12.75 2.68 -5.72
C VAL A 143 12.19 4.03 -6.13
N SER A 144 11.97 4.25 -7.44
CA SER A 144 11.31 5.42 -8.00
C SER A 144 10.14 4.99 -8.87
N SER A 145 8.94 5.46 -8.54
CA SER A 145 7.67 5.12 -9.21
C SER A 145 6.68 6.28 -9.12
N TYR A 146 7.03 7.43 -9.71
CA TYR A 146 6.10 8.55 -9.82
C TYR A 146 5.05 8.29 -10.90
N VAL A 147 3.81 8.73 -10.65
CA VAL A 147 2.68 8.55 -11.59
C VAL A 147 3.00 9.07 -13.01
N ASN A 148 3.68 10.22 -13.09
CA ASN A 148 3.97 10.89 -14.36
C ASN A 148 5.27 10.41 -15.02
N ASP A 149 6.05 9.56 -14.37
CA ASP A 149 7.28 9.01 -14.96
C ASP A 149 6.95 7.78 -15.82
N SER A 150 7.72 7.59 -16.87
CA SER A 150 7.47 6.52 -17.85
C SER A 150 7.89 5.14 -17.36
N GLU A 151 8.76 5.10 -16.35
CA GLU A 151 9.38 3.87 -15.84
C GLU A 151 9.25 3.76 -14.31
N VAL A 152 9.22 2.54 -13.81
CA VAL A 152 9.56 2.22 -12.41
C VAL A 152 11.02 1.82 -12.39
N GLU A 153 11.81 2.44 -11.51
CA GLU A 153 13.23 2.17 -11.36
C GLU A 153 13.52 1.60 -9.97
N ILE A 154 14.30 0.52 -9.90
CA ILE A 154 14.69 -0.14 -8.65
C ILE A 154 16.20 -0.35 -8.68
N ALA A 155 16.92 0.15 -7.67
CA ALA A 155 18.35 -0.04 -7.50
C ALA A 155 18.64 -0.75 -6.18
N LEU A 156 19.35 -1.87 -6.23
CA LEU A 156 19.68 -2.68 -5.06
C LEU A 156 21.07 -2.34 -4.53
N LEU A 157 21.13 -1.86 -3.29
CA LEU A 157 22.38 -1.50 -2.63
C LEU A 157 22.96 -2.66 -1.83
N SER A 158 22.16 -3.32 -1.01
CA SER A 158 22.59 -4.45 -0.19
C SER A 158 21.47 -5.48 0.00
N GLY A 159 21.81 -6.74 0.20
CA GLY A 159 20.84 -7.83 0.39
C GLY A 159 20.37 -8.46 -0.92
N THR A 160 19.10 -8.84 -1.00
CA THR A 160 18.47 -9.44 -2.19
C THR A 160 17.05 -8.91 -2.35
N ILE A 161 16.62 -8.74 -3.60
CA ILE A 161 15.25 -8.40 -3.99
C ILE A 161 14.69 -9.51 -4.87
N ASP A 162 13.46 -9.95 -4.56
CA ASP A 162 12.61 -10.67 -5.48
C ASP A 162 11.54 -9.69 -6.01
N MET A 163 11.73 -9.18 -7.22
CA MET A 163 10.80 -8.27 -7.88
C MET A 163 9.75 -9.07 -8.67
N GLN A 164 8.49 -8.65 -8.60
CA GLN A 164 7.39 -9.21 -9.37
C GLN A 164 6.58 -8.10 -10.04
N THR A 165 6.28 -8.25 -11.32
CA THR A 165 5.33 -7.35 -12.01
C THR A 165 3.93 -7.93 -11.91
N LYS A 166 2.93 -7.04 -11.65
CA LYS A 166 1.50 -7.36 -11.69
C LYS A 166 0.92 -6.81 -12.99
N ASN A 167 -0.23 -7.27 -13.42
CA ASN A 167 -1.07 -6.69 -14.48
C ASN A 167 -0.37 -6.32 -15.80
N LEU A 168 0.93 -6.47 -15.93
CA LEU A 168 1.66 -6.28 -17.16
C LEU A 168 1.51 -7.52 -18.04
N GLN A 169 1.56 -7.36 -19.36
CA GLN A 169 1.34 -8.45 -20.33
C GLN A 169 2.24 -9.69 -20.09
N GLN A 170 3.27 -9.53 -19.28
CA GLN A 170 4.15 -10.60 -18.82
C GLN A 170 4.35 -10.50 -17.33
N ASN A 171 3.87 -11.48 -16.55
CA ASN A 171 4.24 -11.66 -15.16
C ASN A 171 5.73 -11.99 -15.07
N CYS A 172 6.56 -10.98 -14.86
CA CYS A 172 8.00 -11.14 -14.76
C CYS A 172 8.39 -11.28 -13.28
N LYS A 173 9.28 -12.24 -13.01
CA LYS A 173 9.94 -12.39 -11.70
C LYS A 173 11.43 -12.25 -11.91
N ILE A 174 12.06 -11.33 -11.19
CA ILE A 174 13.49 -11.07 -11.28
C ILE A 174 14.08 -11.06 -9.89
N GLN A 175 15.14 -11.82 -9.71
CA GLN A 175 15.99 -11.73 -8.53
C GLN A 175 17.14 -10.76 -8.82
N MET A 176 17.33 -9.79 -7.91
CA MET A 176 18.39 -8.79 -8.01
C MET A 176 19.46 -9.06 -6.96
N THR A 177 20.69 -8.72 -7.33
CA THR A 177 21.90 -8.74 -6.48
C THR A 177 22.44 -7.31 -6.31
N PRO A 178 23.24 -7.03 -5.27
CA PRO A 178 23.79 -5.69 -5.04
C PRO A 178 24.54 -5.16 -6.27
N GLY A 179 24.25 -3.92 -6.63
CA GLY A 179 24.74 -3.27 -7.85
C GLY A 179 23.81 -3.41 -9.06
N ASP A 180 22.73 -4.18 -8.96
CA ASP A 180 21.76 -4.27 -10.05
C ASP A 180 20.76 -3.11 -9.98
N MET A 181 20.39 -2.60 -11.16
CA MET A 181 19.29 -1.67 -11.40
C MET A 181 18.33 -2.28 -12.40
N VAL A 182 17.05 -2.25 -12.09
CA VAL A 182 15.98 -2.70 -12.96
C VAL A 182 15.06 -1.53 -13.27
N LYS A 183 14.74 -1.36 -14.55
CA LYS A 183 13.76 -0.40 -15.05
C LYS A 183 12.58 -1.16 -15.68
N VAL A 184 11.37 -0.80 -15.32
CA VAL A 184 10.12 -1.36 -15.85
C VAL A 184 9.37 -0.25 -16.57
N ASP A 185 9.24 -0.33 -17.87
CA ASP A 185 8.44 0.60 -18.67
C ASP A 185 6.95 0.39 -18.36
N LYS A 186 6.28 1.41 -17.87
CA LYS A 186 4.89 1.33 -17.39
C LYS A 186 3.88 1.05 -18.50
N ARG A 187 4.19 1.48 -19.73
CA ARG A 187 3.28 1.30 -20.87
C ARG A 187 3.37 -0.09 -21.49
N SER A 188 4.62 -0.54 -21.71
CA SER A 188 4.86 -1.81 -22.41
C SER A 188 5.09 -3.00 -21.49
N GLY A 189 5.36 -2.77 -20.22
CA GLY A 189 5.78 -3.79 -19.26
C GLY A 189 7.19 -4.33 -19.52
N ARG A 190 7.95 -3.71 -20.42
CA ARG A 190 9.32 -4.13 -20.74
C ARG A 190 10.20 -3.94 -19.52
N VAL A 191 10.94 -4.99 -19.18
CA VAL A 191 11.93 -4.94 -18.09
C VAL A 191 13.32 -4.88 -18.67
N THR A 192 14.13 -3.94 -18.19
CA THR A 192 15.54 -3.77 -18.55
C THR A 192 16.37 -3.85 -17.29
N SER A 193 17.37 -4.73 -17.29
CA SER A 193 18.34 -4.85 -16.18
C SER A 193 19.69 -4.30 -16.60
N MET A 194 20.33 -3.57 -15.70
CA MET A 194 21.68 -3.05 -15.88
C MET A 194 22.41 -3.05 -14.53
N ARG A 195 23.73 -2.86 -14.58
CA ARG A 195 24.51 -2.62 -13.36
C ARG A 195 24.87 -1.15 -13.28
N PHE A 196 24.72 -0.57 -12.10
CA PHE A 196 25.19 0.78 -11.86
C PHE A 196 26.65 0.78 -11.38
N PRO A 197 27.45 1.82 -11.69
CA PRO A 197 28.84 1.93 -11.23
C PRO A 197 28.90 1.89 -9.69
N GLY A 198 29.92 1.23 -9.14
CA GLY A 198 30.17 1.21 -7.71
C GLY A 198 30.29 2.62 -7.15
N GLY A 199 29.68 2.88 -6.00
CA GLY A 199 29.65 4.21 -5.37
C GLY A 199 28.53 5.15 -5.79
N THR A 200 27.78 4.84 -6.85
CA THR A 200 26.65 5.67 -7.34
C THR A 200 25.60 5.96 -6.25
N PHE A 201 25.39 5.03 -5.32
CA PHE A 201 24.47 5.15 -4.19
C PHE A 201 25.20 4.86 -2.86
N ALA A 202 26.47 5.25 -2.74
CA ALA A 202 27.35 4.85 -1.64
C ALA A 202 26.83 5.24 -0.25
N ASN A 203 26.04 6.31 -0.15
CA ASN A 203 25.52 6.84 1.11
C ASN A 203 24.04 6.56 1.33
N GLY A 204 23.43 5.70 0.51
CA GLY A 204 22.09 5.08 0.65
C GLY A 204 20.91 5.97 1.04
N MET A 205 21.03 6.77 2.08
CA MET A 205 19.98 7.62 2.64
C MET A 205 20.29 9.12 2.54
N ASP A 206 21.32 9.53 1.79
CA ASP A 206 21.68 10.94 1.68
C ASP A 206 20.67 11.73 0.86
N ASP A 207 20.12 12.74 1.51
CA ASP A 207 19.23 13.73 0.93
C ASP A 207 19.96 14.51 -0.17
N GLY A 208 19.42 14.57 -1.37
CA GLY A 208 19.89 15.46 -2.42
C GLY A 208 20.80 14.85 -3.47
N HIS A 209 21.13 13.56 -3.40
CA HIS A 209 21.84 12.89 -4.48
C HIS A 209 20.91 12.68 -5.68
N LEU A 210 21.32 13.17 -6.85
CA LEU A 210 20.60 12.96 -8.10
C LEU A 210 21.43 12.06 -9.03
N THR A 211 20.80 10.99 -9.50
CA THR A 211 21.46 10.01 -10.37
C THR A 211 20.64 9.80 -11.62
N PHE A 212 21.25 10.10 -12.75
CA PHE A 212 20.66 9.94 -14.08
C PHE A 212 21.48 8.90 -14.85
N ILE A 213 20.93 7.70 -15.01
CA ILE A 213 21.57 6.61 -15.77
C ILE A 213 20.70 6.28 -16.97
N ASN A 214 21.16 6.69 -18.17
CA ASN A 214 20.40 6.55 -19.40
C ASN A 214 18.97 7.13 -19.28
N SER A 215 18.85 8.28 -18.60
CA SER A 215 17.58 8.94 -18.31
C SER A 215 17.22 9.94 -19.40
N ARG A 216 15.95 9.99 -19.81
CA ARG A 216 15.47 11.00 -20.77
C ARG A 216 15.49 12.37 -20.13
N LEU A 217 15.77 13.42 -20.91
CA LEU A 217 15.73 14.79 -20.41
C LEU A 217 14.34 15.15 -19.81
N SER A 218 13.27 14.61 -20.39
CA SER A 218 11.93 14.78 -19.82
C SER A 218 11.76 14.18 -18.42
N ASP A 219 12.40 13.05 -18.14
CA ASP A 219 12.35 12.42 -16.81
C ASP A 219 13.25 13.19 -15.82
N ILE A 220 14.42 13.65 -16.29
CA ILE A 220 15.33 14.51 -15.54
C ILE A 220 14.63 15.82 -15.16
N ALA A 221 14.00 16.51 -16.13
CA ALA A 221 13.28 17.75 -15.88
C ALA A 221 12.21 17.57 -14.79
N ARG A 222 11.39 16.51 -14.85
CA ARG A 222 10.40 16.21 -13.82
C ARG A 222 11.03 15.95 -12.44
N GLN A 223 12.18 15.28 -12.39
CA GLN A 223 12.87 15.07 -11.13
C GLN A 223 13.43 16.38 -10.56
N LEU A 224 14.00 17.26 -11.40
CA LEU A 224 14.45 18.58 -10.99
C LEU A 224 13.29 19.48 -10.54
N GLU A 225 12.15 19.46 -11.25
CA GLU A 225 10.93 20.18 -10.84
C GLU A 225 10.51 19.77 -9.41
N ARG A 226 10.51 18.47 -9.11
CA ARG A 226 10.16 17.96 -7.77
C ARG A 226 11.18 18.35 -6.72
N THR A 227 12.47 18.21 -7.05
CA THR A 227 13.56 18.40 -6.09
C THR A 227 13.75 19.87 -5.73
N PHE A 228 13.60 20.79 -6.69
CA PHE A 228 13.86 22.21 -6.50
C PHE A 228 12.60 23.07 -6.46
N ASP A 229 11.42 22.45 -6.56
CA ASP A 229 10.10 23.12 -6.57
C ASP A 229 10.05 24.24 -7.64
N VAL A 230 10.42 23.91 -8.86
CA VAL A 230 10.45 24.82 -10.02
C VAL A 230 9.63 24.25 -11.17
N LYS A 231 9.37 25.07 -12.19
CA LYS A 231 8.74 24.65 -13.44
C LYS A 231 9.74 24.60 -14.58
N ILE A 232 9.83 23.46 -15.29
CA ILE A 232 10.74 23.25 -16.43
C ILE A 232 9.92 22.95 -17.68
N VAL A 233 10.16 23.69 -18.73
CA VAL A 233 9.54 23.54 -20.05
C VAL A 233 10.61 23.13 -21.06
N ILE A 234 10.36 22.08 -21.84
CA ILE A 234 11.25 21.60 -22.90
C ILE A 234 10.63 21.97 -24.24
N ASP A 235 11.36 22.70 -25.07
CA ASP A 235 10.82 23.30 -26.30
C ASP A 235 10.47 22.29 -27.40
N SER A 236 11.06 21.08 -27.38
CA SER A 236 10.80 20.07 -28.40
C SER A 236 10.81 18.63 -27.85
N GLN A 237 10.00 17.77 -28.48
CA GLN A 237 9.96 16.35 -28.13
C GLN A 237 11.30 15.66 -28.42
N GLN A 238 12.02 16.08 -29.47
CA GLN A 238 13.32 15.54 -29.80
C GLN A 238 14.32 15.75 -28.64
N LEU A 239 14.34 16.97 -28.09
CA LEU A 239 15.19 17.30 -26.95
C LEU A 239 14.72 16.55 -25.68
N ALA A 240 13.40 16.44 -25.46
CA ALA A 240 12.82 15.72 -24.32
C ALA A 240 13.22 14.24 -24.28
N ASP A 241 13.47 13.62 -25.45
CA ASP A 241 13.83 12.21 -25.57
C ASP A 241 15.36 11.97 -25.52
N GLU A 242 16.19 13.02 -25.51
CA GLU A 242 17.65 12.89 -25.34
C GLU A 242 17.99 12.24 -23.99
N ARG A 243 19.03 11.43 -23.98
CA ARG A 243 19.42 10.64 -22.81
C ARG A 243 20.74 11.08 -22.23
N TYR A 244 20.76 11.19 -20.92
CA TYR A 244 21.90 11.68 -20.15
C TYR A 244 22.39 10.62 -19.14
N TYR A 245 23.69 10.72 -18.84
CA TYR A 245 24.37 10.00 -17.77
C TYR A 245 25.08 11.03 -16.89
N SER A 246 24.60 11.21 -15.66
CA SER A 246 25.18 12.13 -14.70
C SER A 246 24.87 11.69 -13.28
N VAL A 247 25.81 11.92 -12.36
CA VAL A 247 25.66 11.65 -10.93
C VAL A 247 26.04 12.91 -10.18
N PHE A 248 25.15 13.41 -9.34
CA PHE A 248 25.30 14.60 -8.53
C PHE A 248 25.25 14.17 -7.06
N ILE A 249 26.36 14.38 -6.34
CA ILE A 249 26.55 13.83 -4.98
C ILE A 249 26.96 14.89 -3.95
N ASN A 250 27.17 16.14 -4.36
CA ASN A 250 27.69 17.21 -3.50
C ASN A 250 26.63 18.26 -3.21
N HIS A 251 25.35 17.92 -3.29
CA HIS A 251 24.23 18.86 -3.13
C HIS A 251 24.30 20.04 -4.12
N GLU A 252 24.63 19.74 -5.39
CA GLU A 252 24.73 20.73 -6.46
C GLU A 252 23.42 21.51 -6.55
N THR A 253 23.55 22.80 -6.78
CA THR A 253 22.41 23.69 -7.04
C THR A 253 21.78 23.39 -8.41
N LEU A 254 20.54 23.81 -8.59
CA LEU A 254 19.85 23.63 -9.87
C LEU A 254 20.64 24.22 -11.05
N ASP A 255 21.22 25.41 -10.86
CA ASP A 255 21.99 26.11 -11.93
C ASP A 255 23.29 25.35 -12.27
N GLU A 256 23.95 24.75 -11.27
CA GLU A 256 25.13 23.88 -11.50
C GLU A 256 24.73 22.61 -12.26
N ILE A 257 23.66 21.97 -11.87
CA ILE A 257 23.12 20.77 -12.54
C ILE A 257 22.81 21.09 -14.01
N LEU A 258 22.05 22.15 -14.26
CA LEU A 258 21.69 22.57 -15.61
C LEU A 258 22.94 22.91 -16.46
N SER A 259 23.94 23.58 -15.86
CA SER A 259 25.19 23.89 -16.52
C SER A 259 25.99 22.64 -16.92
N ILE A 260 26.00 21.62 -16.05
CA ILE A 260 26.67 20.33 -16.35
C ILE A 260 25.90 19.57 -17.45
N LEU A 261 24.56 19.58 -17.41
CA LEU A 261 23.75 18.96 -18.46
C LEU A 261 23.94 19.67 -19.81
N GLU A 262 24.12 21.00 -19.83
CA GLU A 262 24.47 21.76 -21.03
C GLU A 262 25.82 21.35 -21.62
N GLN A 263 26.83 21.09 -20.78
CA GLN A 263 28.14 20.67 -21.23
C GLN A 263 28.12 19.26 -21.84
N ASN A 264 27.25 18.40 -21.32
CA ASN A 264 27.21 16.99 -21.68
C ASN A 264 26.20 16.65 -22.80
N GLY A 265 25.39 17.60 -23.24
CA GLY A 265 24.36 17.39 -24.25
C GLY A 265 24.12 18.56 -25.17
N ASP A 266 23.11 18.49 -26.02
CA ASP A 266 22.77 19.51 -27.02
C ASP A 266 21.76 20.55 -26.50
N MET A 267 21.51 20.59 -25.19
CA MET A 267 20.56 21.53 -24.58
C MET A 267 21.25 22.85 -24.16
N LYS A 268 20.44 23.90 -24.07
CA LYS A 268 20.67 25.13 -23.32
C LYS A 268 19.52 25.42 -22.42
N HIS A 269 19.75 26.21 -21.37
CA HIS A 269 18.66 26.68 -20.51
C HIS A 269 18.57 28.18 -20.42
N ARG A 270 17.40 28.69 -20.15
CA ARG A 270 17.12 30.10 -19.84
C ARG A 270 16.10 30.16 -18.70
N ARG A 271 16.41 30.94 -17.69
CA ARG A 271 15.50 31.16 -16.54
C ARG A 271 14.65 32.39 -16.74
N GLU A 272 13.33 32.25 -16.62
CA GLU A 272 12.35 33.34 -16.65
C GLU A 272 11.51 33.31 -15.36
N GLY A 273 11.96 34.00 -14.31
CA GLY A 273 11.36 33.93 -12.99
C GLY A 273 11.50 32.53 -12.35
N GLU A 274 10.38 31.87 -12.06
CA GLU A 274 10.34 30.50 -11.53
C GLU A 274 10.30 29.43 -12.64
N MET A 275 10.21 29.85 -13.90
CA MET A 275 10.16 28.94 -15.04
C MET A 275 11.55 28.83 -15.71
N ILE A 276 11.91 27.61 -16.08
CA ILE A 276 13.14 27.31 -16.78
C ILE A 276 12.77 26.71 -18.14
N HIS A 277 13.29 27.30 -19.19
CA HIS A 277 13.14 26.81 -20.55
C HIS A 277 14.38 26.05 -20.98
N LEU A 278 14.20 24.80 -21.44
CA LEU A 278 15.25 23.98 -22.03
C LEU A 278 15.05 23.97 -23.56
N TYR A 279 16.04 24.40 -24.31
CA TYR A 279 15.99 24.48 -25.77
C TYR A 279 17.27 23.92 -26.39
N LYS A 280 17.20 23.58 -27.67
CA LYS A 280 18.36 23.03 -28.38
C LYS A 280 19.43 24.10 -28.63
N LYS A 281 20.70 23.71 -28.55
CA LYS A 281 21.86 24.55 -28.93
C LYS A 281 21.79 25.01 -30.39
#